data_e3d41badd45738de95a0a82e5154041a
#
_entry.id   e3d41badd45738de95a0a82e5154041a
#
_cell.length_a   1.000
_cell.length_b   1.000
_cell.length_c   1.000
_cell.angle_alpha   90.00
_cell.angle_beta   90.00
_cell.angle_gamma   90.00
#
_symmetry.space_group_name_H-M   'P 1'
#
loop_
_entity.id
_entity.type
_entity.pdbx_description
1 polymer ?
#
loop_
_entity_poly.entity_id
_entity_poly.type
_entity_poly.pdbx_seq_one_letter_code
_entity_poly.pdbx_strand_id
1 'polypeptide(L)'
;VPPASPSAGAGLLRSAAQPDAGAIARHIFVDAEERPIPGVTNGRDYVIYAFLPESYEAHPERRYPVVYVCDGYWDGPLIRTIYGNLLYDKTAPEFILIGFGYPGEHADYGKLRRWDYTPAVDAVPDGGAPDTGHAAEFLDVIEQTIIPRVERAYRADPSYRVLAGSSFGGLFTLYALFAKPGLFQAYVAASPSVGFANDWLFHDEAEFARSAAARAVHARVFVSGADHERPASFGAIQRFNAQMRAHATPGIQYQYRIVDGEHHAGTKGESYSRGLRFAFAPLVSPEKK
;
A
#
# COMPACT_ATOMS: atom_id res chain seq x y z
N VAL A 1 -26.38 38.37 -37.66
CA VAL A 1 -26.12 37.56 -36.49
C VAL A 1 -25.32 36.33 -36.97
N PRO A 2 -24.05 36.17 -36.66
CA PRO A 2 -23.30 34.96 -37.01
C PRO A 2 -23.66 33.81 -36.05
N PRO A 3 -23.60 32.55 -36.49
CA PRO A 3 -23.89 31.38 -35.65
C PRO A 3 -22.76 31.10 -34.68
N ALA A 4 -23.15 30.69 -33.48
CA ALA A 4 -22.24 30.33 -32.39
C ALA A 4 -21.40 29.08 -32.73
N SER A 5 -20.13 29.13 -32.36
CA SER A 5 -19.19 28.00 -32.45
C SER A 5 -19.57 26.86 -31.48
N PRO A 6 -19.48 25.61 -31.87
CA PRO A 6 -19.71 24.50 -30.94
C PRO A 6 -18.53 24.35 -29.97
N SER A 7 -18.89 24.15 -28.70
CA SER A 7 -17.98 23.93 -27.58
C SER A 7 -17.13 22.66 -27.77
N ALA A 8 -15.85 22.78 -27.49
CA ALA A 8 -14.89 21.68 -27.39
C ALA A 8 -15.20 20.81 -26.16
N GLY A 9 -15.85 19.67 -26.40
CA GLY A 9 -16.20 18.68 -25.38
C GLY A 9 -16.29 17.28 -25.98
N ALA A 10 -15.27 16.86 -26.75
CA ALA A 10 -15.27 15.52 -27.35
C ALA A 10 -13.82 15.08 -27.60
N GLY A 11 -13.09 14.80 -26.55
CA GLY A 11 -11.71 14.37 -26.63
C GLY A 11 -11.34 13.17 -25.77
N LEU A 12 -12.27 12.24 -25.49
CA LEU A 12 -12.00 11.08 -24.63
C LEU A 12 -12.34 9.72 -25.26
N LEU A 13 -12.68 9.67 -26.52
CA LEU A 13 -12.74 8.39 -27.24
C LEU A 13 -11.75 8.44 -28.41
N ARG A 14 -10.50 8.07 -28.17
CA ARG A 14 -9.64 7.65 -29.28
C ARG A 14 -10.33 6.48 -29.94
N SER A 15 -10.75 6.66 -31.17
CA SER A 15 -11.23 5.60 -32.04
C SER A 15 -10.17 4.50 -32.10
N ALA A 16 -10.36 3.45 -31.34
CA ALA A 16 -9.69 2.20 -31.61
C ALA A 16 -10.17 1.73 -32.99
N ALA A 17 -9.25 1.29 -33.85
CA ALA A 17 -9.59 0.65 -35.12
C ALA A 17 -10.69 -0.38 -34.87
N GLN A 18 -11.72 -0.38 -35.72
CA GLN A 18 -12.83 -1.34 -35.60
C GLN A 18 -12.24 -2.76 -35.58
N PRO A 19 -12.53 -3.57 -34.56
CA PRO A 19 -12.05 -4.95 -34.54
C PRO A 19 -12.69 -5.71 -35.69
N ASP A 20 -11.93 -6.62 -36.29
CA ASP A 20 -12.42 -7.56 -37.29
C ASP A 20 -13.73 -8.23 -36.80
N ALA A 21 -14.67 -8.45 -37.73
CA ALA A 21 -15.95 -9.07 -37.40
C ALA A 21 -15.72 -10.45 -36.76
N GLY A 22 -15.90 -10.52 -35.45
CA GLY A 22 -15.63 -11.72 -34.62
C GLY A 22 -14.62 -11.50 -33.49
N ALA A 23 -13.90 -10.38 -33.44
CA ALA A 23 -12.99 -10.08 -32.35
C ALA A 23 -13.76 -9.63 -31.10
N ILE A 24 -13.51 -10.28 -29.97
CA ILE A 24 -14.06 -9.87 -28.66
C ILE A 24 -13.30 -8.62 -28.23
N ALA A 25 -14.01 -7.50 -28.03
CA ALA A 25 -13.44 -6.30 -27.47
C ALA A 25 -13.00 -6.55 -26.02
N ARG A 26 -11.71 -6.35 -25.73
CA ARG A 26 -11.17 -6.37 -24.37
C ARG A 26 -11.10 -4.94 -23.86
N HIS A 27 -11.77 -4.69 -22.73
CA HIS A 27 -11.70 -3.40 -22.08
C HIS A 27 -10.71 -3.47 -20.91
N ILE A 28 -9.79 -2.52 -20.86
CA ILE A 28 -8.87 -2.33 -19.74
C ILE A 28 -9.44 -1.17 -18.92
N PHE A 29 -9.87 -1.46 -17.69
CA PHE A 29 -10.49 -0.47 -16.80
C PHE A 29 -9.50 0.21 -15.86
N VAL A 30 -8.24 -0.23 -15.86
CA VAL A 30 -7.21 0.29 -14.95
C VAL A 30 -6.16 1.01 -15.78
N ASP A 31 -6.06 2.32 -15.54
CA ASP A 31 -5.01 3.15 -16.12
C ASP A 31 -3.86 3.28 -15.13
N ALA A 32 -2.75 2.64 -15.42
CA ALA A 32 -1.53 2.67 -14.62
C ALA A 32 -0.31 2.90 -15.49
N GLU A 33 0.56 3.78 -15.07
CA GLU A 33 1.89 3.91 -15.65
C GLU A 33 2.83 2.88 -15.02
N GLU A 34 3.41 1.99 -15.80
CA GLU A 34 4.50 1.15 -15.33
C GLU A 34 5.84 1.86 -15.55
N ARG A 35 6.60 2.03 -14.48
CA ARG A 35 7.91 2.69 -14.53
C ARG A 35 9.00 1.80 -13.93
N PRO A 36 10.04 1.48 -14.70
CA PRO A 36 11.18 0.72 -14.19
C PRO A 36 12.01 1.54 -13.20
N ILE A 37 12.53 0.85 -12.18
CA ILE A 37 13.43 1.36 -11.15
C ILE A 37 14.70 0.51 -11.18
N PRO A 38 15.57 0.67 -12.18
CA PRO A 38 16.77 -0.15 -12.32
C PRO A 38 17.87 0.26 -11.37
N GLY A 39 18.78 -0.69 -11.08
CA GLY A 39 20.09 -0.43 -10.47
C GLY A 39 20.02 0.21 -9.09
N VAL A 40 19.11 -0.25 -8.25
CA VAL A 40 19.01 0.25 -6.87
C VAL A 40 20.12 -0.31 -5.96
N THR A 41 20.22 0.24 -4.75
CA THR A 41 21.33 -0.03 -3.80
C THR A 41 21.52 -1.51 -3.45
N ASN A 42 20.46 -2.32 -3.51
CA ASN A 42 20.53 -3.76 -3.25
C ASN A 42 20.85 -4.62 -4.50
N GLY A 43 21.16 -3.96 -5.64
CA GLY A 43 21.53 -4.65 -6.89
C GLY A 43 20.37 -5.32 -7.64
N ARG A 44 19.11 -5.04 -7.25
CA ARG A 44 17.91 -5.61 -7.88
C ARG A 44 17.16 -4.54 -8.68
N ASP A 45 16.38 -5.00 -9.62
CA ASP A 45 15.49 -4.14 -10.40
C ASP A 45 14.05 -4.25 -9.87
N TYR A 46 13.37 -3.11 -9.84
CA TYR A 46 11.96 -3.00 -9.48
C TYR A 46 11.18 -2.28 -10.56
N VAL A 47 9.86 -2.39 -10.47
CA VAL A 47 8.94 -1.52 -11.18
C VAL A 47 8.02 -0.86 -10.19
N ILE A 48 7.51 0.32 -10.52
CA ILE A 48 6.37 0.92 -9.84
C ILE A 48 5.21 1.03 -10.81
N TYR A 49 4.00 0.81 -10.29
CA TYR A 49 2.75 1.07 -10.98
C TYR A 49 2.16 2.35 -10.39
N ALA A 50 2.10 3.42 -11.19
CA ALA A 50 1.58 4.70 -10.74
C ALA A 50 0.17 4.91 -11.29
N PHE A 51 -0.79 5.16 -10.39
CA PHE A 51 -2.17 5.50 -10.69
C PHE A 51 -2.41 6.94 -10.25
N LEU A 52 -2.71 7.80 -11.21
CA LEU A 52 -2.90 9.22 -10.95
C LEU A 52 -4.38 9.54 -10.68
N PRO A 53 -4.67 10.54 -9.83
CA PRO A 53 -6.04 10.99 -9.61
C PRO A 53 -6.64 11.63 -10.87
N GLU A 54 -7.96 11.57 -11.00
CA GLU A 54 -8.65 12.08 -12.19
C GLU A 54 -8.44 13.58 -12.41
N SER A 55 -8.31 14.35 -11.32
CA SER A 55 -8.05 15.79 -11.41
C SER A 55 -6.59 16.14 -11.70
N TYR A 56 -5.70 15.15 -11.84
CA TYR A 56 -4.26 15.39 -11.92
C TYR A 56 -3.88 16.38 -13.02
N GLU A 57 -4.33 16.16 -14.25
CA GLU A 57 -4.01 17.06 -15.36
C GLU A 57 -4.74 18.42 -15.29
N ALA A 58 -5.91 18.45 -14.66
CA ALA A 58 -6.71 19.66 -14.53
C ALA A 58 -6.16 20.67 -13.49
N HIS A 59 -5.33 20.19 -12.55
CA HIS A 59 -4.78 20.99 -11.45
C HIS A 59 -3.25 20.89 -11.38
N PRO A 60 -2.51 21.54 -12.28
CA PRO A 60 -1.04 21.44 -12.35
C PRO A 60 -0.32 21.98 -11.11
N GLU A 61 -0.97 22.87 -10.34
CA GLU A 61 -0.44 23.46 -9.11
C GLU A 61 -0.62 22.57 -7.88
N ARG A 62 -1.52 21.57 -7.96
CA ARG A 62 -1.90 20.76 -6.80
C ARG A 62 -0.90 19.65 -6.55
N ARG A 63 -0.57 19.44 -5.26
CA ARG A 63 0.15 18.27 -4.78
C ARG A 63 -0.80 17.30 -4.09
N TYR A 64 -0.49 16.02 -4.18
CA TYR A 64 -1.34 14.94 -3.71
C TYR A 64 -0.61 14.07 -2.71
N PRO A 65 -1.23 13.68 -1.59
CA PRO A 65 -0.68 12.65 -0.73
C PRO A 65 -0.45 11.36 -1.52
N VAL A 66 0.49 10.53 -1.06
CA VAL A 66 0.86 9.31 -1.79
C VAL A 66 0.55 8.08 -0.96
N VAL A 67 -0.16 7.13 -1.56
CA VAL A 67 -0.30 5.77 -1.03
C VAL A 67 0.70 4.88 -1.74
N TYR A 68 1.62 4.30 -0.99
CA TYR A 68 2.49 3.22 -1.44
C TYR A 68 1.87 1.89 -1.05
N VAL A 69 1.77 0.96 -1.98
CA VAL A 69 1.18 -0.36 -1.71
C VAL A 69 2.11 -1.49 -2.12
N CYS A 70 2.30 -2.43 -1.20
CA CYS A 70 2.96 -3.70 -1.49
C CYS A 70 2.13 -4.50 -2.50
N ASP A 71 2.78 -5.41 -3.22
CA ASP A 71 2.11 -6.24 -4.21
C ASP A 71 1.32 -5.43 -5.26
N GLY A 72 1.92 -4.36 -5.78
CA GLY A 72 1.28 -3.37 -6.65
C GLY A 72 0.57 -3.94 -7.86
N TYR A 73 1.03 -5.07 -8.38
CA TYR A 73 0.38 -5.78 -9.48
C TYR A 73 -1.04 -6.26 -9.14
N TRP A 74 -1.26 -6.74 -7.90
CA TRP A 74 -2.56 -7.23 -7.45
C TRP A 74 -3.36 -6.19 -6.67
N ASP A 75 -2.71 -5.52 -5.72
CA ASP A 75 -3.38 -4.66 -4.76
C ASP A 75 -3.55 -3.22 -5.28
N GLY A 76 -2.72 -2.79 -6.24
CA GLY A 76 -2.88 -1.51 -6.92
C GLY A 76 -4.23 -1.38 -7.64
N PRO A 77 -4.58 -2.30 -8.56
CA PRO A 77 -5.89 -2.32 -9.21
C PRO A 77 -7.07 -2.41 -8.24
N LEU A 78 -6.94 -3.20 -7.17
CA LEU A 78 -7.98 -3.30 -6.14
C LEU A 78 -8.22 -1.96 -5.43
N ILE A 79 -7.15 -1.30 -4.98
CA ILE A 79 -7.26 0.03 -4.36
C ILE A 79 -7.80 1.05 -5.35
N ARG A 80 -7.35 1.01 -6.62
CA ARG A 80 -7.85 1.91 -7.66
C ARG A 80 -9.37 1.75 -7.88
N THR A 81 -9.88 0.52 -7.76
CA THR A 81 -11.32 0.25 -7.89
C THR A 81 -12.12 0.84 -6.74
N ILE A 82 -11.65 0.73 -5.50
CA ILE A 82 -12.34 1.30 -4.33
C ILE A 82 -12.13 2.81 -4.17
N TYR A 83 -11.14 3.38 -4.83
CA TYR A 83 -10.77 4.80 -4.75
C TYR A 83 -11.95 5.73 -5.06
N GLY A 84 -12.70 5.45 -6.14
CA GLY A 84 -13.87 6.24 -6.52
C GLY A 84 -14.94 6.29 -5.42
N ASN A 85 -15.14 5.19 -4.68
CA ASN A 85 -16.09 5.14 -3.56
C ASN A 85 -15.62 6.05 -2.41
N LEU A 86 -14.31 6.03 -2.10
CA LEU A 86 -13.75 6.88 -1.05
C LEU A 86 -13.90 8.37 -1.37
N LEU A 87 -13.75 8.75 -2.64
CA LEU A 87 -13.96 10.14 -3.10
C LEU A 87 -15.43 10.52 -3.08
N TYR A 88 -16.32 9.66 -3.57
CA TYR A 88 -17.76 9.90 -3.59
C TYR A 88 -18.30 10.16 -2.18
N ASP A 89 -17.88 9.34 -1.22
CA ASP A 89 -18.24 9.46 0.19
C ASP A 89 -17.47 10.59 0.91
N LYS A 90 -16.52 11.28 0.23
CA LYS A 90 -15.65 12.30 0.82
C LYS A 90 -14.89 11.85 2.05
N THR A 91 -14.50 10.58 2.08
CA THR A 91 -13.81 9.94 3.20
C THR A 91 -12.31 9.81 3.02
N ALA A 92 -11.80 10.17 1.84
CA ALA A 92 -10.39 10.35 1.53
C ALA A 92 -10.21 11.55 0.57
N PRO A 93 -9.06 12.21 0.57
CA PRO A 93 -8.70 13.15 -0.48
C PRO A 93 -8.34 12.39 -1.76
N GLU A 94 -8.18 13.11 -2.86
CA GLU A 94 -7.47 12.54 -4.01
C GLU A 94 -6.01 12.28 -3.64
N PHE A 95 -5.49 11.13 -4.08
CA PHE A 95 -4.10 10.72 -3.83
C PHE A 95 -3.48 10.05 -5.06
N ILE A 96 -2.15 10.07 -5.13
CA ILE A 96 -1.37 9.26 -6.06
C ILE A 96 -1.21 7.88 -5.42
N LEU A 97 -1.48 6.81 -6.18
CA LEU A 97 -1.24 5.44 -5.73
C LEU A 97 0.00 4.88 -6.43
N ILE A 98 0.97 4.41 -5.68
CA ILE A 98 2.20 3.79 -6.16
C ILE A 98 2.26 2.34 -5.68
N GLY A 99 2.12 1.41 -6.61
CA GLY A 99 2.29 -0.01 -6.33
C GLY A 99 3.73 -0.47 -6.54
N PHE A 100 4.32 -1.19 -5.59
CA PHE A 100 5.62 -1.84 -5.78
C PHE A 100 5.46 -3.14 -6.58
N GLY A 101 6.38 -3.39 -7.50
CA GLY A 101 6.37 -4.58 -8.33
C GLY A 101 7.75 -4.98 -8.81
N TYR A 102 7.77 -6.04 -9.60
CA TYR A 102 8.99 -6.66 -10.10
C TYR A 102 8.95 -6.71 -11.63
N PRO A 103 10.08 -6.45 -12.31
CA PRO A 103 10.12 -6.48 -13.76
C PRO A 103 10.05 -7.92 -14.29
N GLY A 104 9.50 -8.04 -15.51
CA GLY A 104 9.45 -9.29 -16.26
C GLY A 104 8.09 -9.98 -16.21
N GLU A 105 7.64 -10.40 -17.38
CA GLU A 105 6.33 -11.02 -17.61
C GLU A 105 6.14 -12.33 -16.80
N HIS A 106 7.24 -13.01 -16.48
CA HIS A 106 7.27 -14.29 -15.77
C HIS A 106 7.99 -14.19 -14.41
N ALA A 107 8.01 -13.00 -13.80
CA ALA A 107 8.62 -12.81 -12.49
C ALA A 107 7.96 -13.72 -11.44
N ASP A 108 8.77 -14.43 -10.67
CA ASP A 108 8.27 -15.23 -9.53
C ASP A 108 7.92 -14.28 -8.36
N TYR A 109 6.74 -13.65 -8.47
CA TYR A 109 6.24 -12.74 -7.46
C TYR A 109 6.18 -13.35 -6.07
N GLY A 110 5.88 -14.66 -5.98
CA GLY A 110 5.82 -15.38 -4.70
C GLY A 110 7.14 -15.35 -3.97
N LYS A 111 8.23 -15.69 -4.68
CA LYS A 111 9.60 -15.69 -4.16
C LYS A 111 10.11 -14.27 -3.91
N LEU A 112 9.91 -13.38 -4.88
CA LEU A 112 10.44 -12.01 -4.81
C LEU A 112 9.84 -11.23 -3.65
N ARG A 113 8.51 -11.34 -3.42
CA ARG A 113 7.85 -10.67 -2.30
C ARG A 113 8.22 -11.26 -0.94
N ARG A 114 8.47 -12.57 -0.87
CA ARG A 114 8.99 -13.19 0.37
C ARG A 114 10.37 -12.63 0.71
N TRP A 115 11.23 -12.49 -0.28
CA TRP A 115 12.54 -11.88 -0.11
C TRP A 115 12.43 -10.46 0.45
N ASP A 116 11.67 -9.59 -0.20
CA ASP A 116 11.62 -8.15 0.12
C ASP A 116 10.73 -7.79 1.33
N TYR A 117 9.72 -8.62 1.67
CA TYR A 117 8.74 -8.21 2.69
C TYR A 117 8.93 -8.89 4.04
N THR A 118 9.92 -9.76 4.17
CA THR A 118 10.16 -10.46 5.43
C THR A 118 11.39 -9.92 6.15
N PRO A 119 11.26 -9.56 7.44
CA PRO A 119 12.34 -8.91 8.19
C PRO A 119 13.38 -9.87 8.76
N ALA A 120 13.09 -11.16 8.76
CA ALA A 120 13.97 -12.18 9.32
C ALA A 120 14.13 -13.37 8.36
N VAL A 121 15.24 -14.09 8.51
CA VAL A 121 15.44 -15.36 7.80
C VAL A 121 14.58 -16.42 8.46
N ASP A 122 13.74 -17.09 7.67
CA ASP A 122 12.96 -18.25 8.11
C ASP A 122 13.56 -19.52 7.50
N ALA A 123 13.48 -20.62 8.24
CA ALA A 123 14.01 -21.89 7.77
C ALA A 123 13.25 -22.37 6.54
N VAL A 124 14.00 -22.76 5.50
CA VAL A 124 13.40 -23.41 4.33
C VAL A 124 13.25 -24.90 4.65
N PRO A 125 12.02 -25.47 4.60
CA PRO A 125 11.77 -26.86 4.99
C PRO A 125 12.66 -27.89 4.28
N ASP A 126 13.09 -27.59 3.05
CA ASP A 126 13.88 -28.51 2.21
C ASP A 126 15.38 -28.18 2.19
N GLY A 127 15.87 -27.34 3.11
CA GLY A 127 17.30 -27.00 3.23
C GLY A 127 17.86 -26.16 2.07
N GLY A 128 16.99 -25.53 1.28
CA GLY A 128 17.39 -24.58 0.23
C GLY A 128 17.92 -23.26 0.77
N ALA A 129 18.43 -22.40 -0.11
CA ALA A 129 18.82 -21.05 0.28
C ALA A 129 17.59 -20.26 0.75
N PRO A 130 17.67 -19.53 1.88
CA PRO A 130 16.57 -18.71 2.36
C PRO A 130 16.17 -17.67 1.31
N ASP A 131 14.88 -17.54 1.07
CA ASP A 131 14.29 -16.50 0.22
C ASP A 131 13.56 -15.43 1.06
N THR A 132 14.08 -15.16 2.25
CA THR A 132 13.47 -14.30 3.28
C THR A 132 14.56 -13.46 3.97
N GLY A 133 14.15 -12.39 4.68
CA GLY A 133 15.03 -11.65 5.57
C GLY A 133 15.61 -10.34 5.01
N HIS A 134 15.10 -9.82 3.89
CA HIS A 134 15.66 -8.63 3.23
C HIS A 134 14.77 -7.39 3.30
N ALA A 135 13.81 -7.34 4.24
CA ALA A 135 12.91 -6.21 4.40
C ALA A 135 13.65 -4.89 4.69
N ALA A 136 14.77 -4.94 5.41
CA ALA A 136 15.59 -3.76 5.69
C ALA A 136 16.17 -3.16 4.41
N GLU A 137 16.74 -3.99 3.55
CA GLU A 137 17.31 -3.57 2.26
C GLU A 137 16.24 -2.98 1.33
N PHE A 138 15.07 -3.58 1.29
CA PHE A 138 13.96 -3.07 0.48
C PHE A 138 13.41 -1.76 1.04
N LEU A 139 13.32 -1.61 2.35
CA LEU A 139 12.92 -0.36 2.99
C LEU A 139 13.91 0.77 2.70
N ASP A 140 15.22 0.46 2.64
CA ASP A 140 16.25 1.41 2.21
C ASP A 140 16.08 1.80 0.73
N VAL A 141 15.73 0.87 -0.15
CA VAL A 141 15.41 1.17 -1.54
C VAL A 141 14.20 2.09 -1.65
N ILE A 142 13.15 1.85 -0.85
CA ILE A 142 11.96 2.72 -0.84
C ILE A 142 12.34 4.14 -0.42
N GLU A 143 13.05 4.29 0.70
CA GLU A 143 13.43 5.61 1.25
C GLU A 143 14.39 6.36 0.33
N GLN A 144 15.46 5.69 -0.12
CA GLN A 144 16.58 6.35 -0.79
C GLN A 144 16.38 6.49 -2.30
N THR A 145 15.51 5.65 -2.90
CA THR A 145 15.36 5.59 -4.34
C THR A 145 13.93 5.81 -4.81
N ILE A 146 12.96 5.02 -4.32
CA ILE A 146 11.61 5.07 -4.86
C ILE A 146 10.91 6.37 -4.49
N ILE A 147 10.87 6.72 -3.20
CA ILE A 147 10.23 7.96 -2.74
C ILE A 147 10.80 9.19 -3.45
N PRO A 148 12.14 9.42 -3.51
CA PRO A 148 12.70 10.57 -4.22
C PRO A 148 12.39 10.58 -5.73
N ARG A 149 12.31 9.42 -6.37
CA ARG A 149 11.94 9.35 -7.80
C ARG A 149 10.48 9.68 -8.01
N VAL A 150 9.58 9.19 -7.16
CA VAL A 150 8.15 9.52 -7.19
C VAL A 150 7.93 11.02 -6.97
N GLU A 151 8.55 11.61 -5.96
CA GLU A 151 8.42 13.04 -5.64
C GLU A 151 8.99 13.96 -6.74
N ARG A 152 9.96 13.47 -7.51
CA ARG A 152 10.51 14.19 -8.66
C ARG A 152 9.65 14.05 -9.91
N ALA A 153 9.08 12.85 -10.13
CA ALA A 153 8.31 12.55 -11.33
C ALA A 153 6.85 13.02 -11.26
N TYR A 154 6.32 13.12 -10.05
CA TYR A 154 4.91 13.43 -9.81
C TYR A 154 4.73 14.58 -8.83
N ARG A 155 3.56 15.20 -8.85
CA ARG A 155 3.15 16.22 -7.88
C ARG A 155 2.77 15.61 -6.52
N ALA A 156 3.69 14.84 -5.97
CA ALA A 156 3.55 14.21 -4.67
C ALA A 156 3.67 15.25 -3.54
N ASP A 157 2.84 15.14 -2.52
CA ASP A 157 2.98 15.86 -1.26
C ASP A 157 3.93 15.09 -0.34
N PRO A 158 5.14 15.60 -0.07
CA PRO A 158 6.11 14.91 0.77
C PRO A 158 5.73 14.87 2.25
N SER A 159 4.72 15.62 2.65
CA SER A 159 4.27 15.70 4.05
C SER A 159 3.32 14.57 4.43
N TYR A 160 2.73 13.85 3.47
CA TYR A 160 1.76 12.80 3.78
C TYR A 160 1.92 11.57 2.88
N ARG A 161 2.54 10.55 3.42
CA ARG A 161 2.74 9.24 2.79
C ARG A 161 2.02 8.16 3.60
N VAL A 162 1.34 7.27 2.91
CA VAL A 162 0.70 6.07 3.48
C VAL A 162 1.42 4.84 2.95
N LEU A 163 1.73 3.88 3.79
CA LEU A 163 2.17 2.54 3.37
C LEU A 163 1.06 1.54 3.63
N ALA A 164 0.74 0.73 2.62
CA ALA A 164 -0.31 -0.28 2.70
C ALA A 164 0.19 -1.64 2.20
N GLY A 165 -0.33 -2.72 2.77
CA GLY A 165 0.00 -4.06 2.32
C GLY A 165 -0.83 -5.14 2.99
N SER A 166 -0.87 -6.33 2.37
CA SER A 166 -1.59 -7.49 2.86
C SER A 166 -0.65 -8.67 3.06
N SER A 167 -0.94 -9.53 4.06
CA SER A 167 -0.15 -10.73 4.32
C SER A 167 1.31 -10.41 4.63
N PHE A 168 2.29 -10.88 3.83
CA PHE A 168 3.68 -10.44 3.93
C PHE A 168 3.84 -8.94 3.65
N GLY A 169 3.06 -8.35 2.73
CA GLY A 169 3.02 -6.90 2.54
C GLY A 169 2.53 -6.17 3.80
N GLY A 170 1.57 -6.74 4.53
CA GLY A 170 1.12 -6.23 5.83
C GLY A 170 2.18 -6.37 6.93
N LEU A 171 2.93 -7.48 6.94
CA LEU A 171 4.10 -7.67 7.81
C LEU A 171 5.14 -6.58 7.56
N PHE A 172 5.50 -6.36 6.28
CA PHE A 172 6.42 -5.31 5.88
C PHE A 172 5.93 -3.91 6.25
N THR A 173 4.62 -3.66 6.10
CA THR A 173 4.00 -2.39 6.49
C THR A 173 4.23 -2.07 7.98
N LEU A 174 4.04 -3.06 8.85
CA LEU A 174 4.27 -2.91 10.28
C LEU A 174 5.76 -2.84 10.63
N TYR A 175 6.60 -3.65 9.96
CA TYR A 175 8.04 -3.58 10.09
C TYR A 175 8.58 -2.18 9.77
N ALA A 176 8.10 -1.56 8.69
CA ALA A 176 8.51 -0.22 8.29
C ALA A 176 8.20 0.85 9.34
N LEU A 177 7.09 0.71 10.08
CA LEU A 177 6.77 1.59 11.21
C LEU A 177 7.85 1.51 12.30
N PHE A 178 8.29 0.32 12.64
CA PHE A 178 9.23 0.12 13.75
C PHE A 178 10.67 0.42 13.36
N ALA A 179 11.07 0.03 12.14
CA ALA A 179 12.44 0.20 11.65
C ALA A 179 12.75 1.65 11.24
N LYS A 180 11.78 2.35 10.61
CA LYS A 180 11.93 3.75 10.16
C LYS A 180 10.72 4.60 10.56
N PRO A 181 10.51 4.85 11.86
CA PRO A 181 9.39 5.63 12.34
C PRO A 181 9.41 7.04 11.76
N GLY A 182 8.27 7.48 11.23
CA GLY A 182 8.12 8.80 10.60
C GLY A 182 8.36 8.84 9.09
N LEU A 183 8.82 7.75 8.46
CA LEU A 183 8.93 7.68 7.00
C LEU A 183 7.55 7.77 6.32
N PHE A 184 6.53 7.21 6.97
CA PHE A 184 5.13 7.32 6.57
C PHE A 184 4.28 7.88 7.73
N GLN A 185 3.23 8.61 7.39
CA GLN A 185 2.28 9.18 8.36
C GLN A 185 1.13 8.24 8.67
N ALA A 186 0.90 7.24 7.81
CA ALA A 186 -0.08 6.20 8.08
C ALA A 186 0.33 4.83 7.51
N TYR A 187 -0.16 3.79 8.17
CA TYR A 187 0.15 2.39 7.86
C TYR A 187 -1.15 1.59 7.85
N VAL A 188 -1.38 0.83 6.78
CA VAL A 188 -2.57 -0.01 6.59
C VAL A 188 -2.14 -1.46 6.36
N ALA A 189 -2.25 -2.29 7.38
CA ALA A 189 -1.84 -3.69 7.36
C ALA A 189 -3.06 -4.61 7.35
N ALA A 190 -3.37 -5.17 6.19
CA ALA A 190 -4.47 -6.10 5.99
C ALA A 190 -4.01 -7.54 6.23
N SER A 191 -4.62 -8.23 7.20
CA SER A 191 -4.28 -9.61 7.57
C SER A 191 -2.77 -9.88 7.58
N PRO A 192 -1.98 -9.10 8.34
CA PRO A 192 -0.53 -9.17 8.31
C PRO A 192 -0.01 -10.52 8.83
N SER A 193 1.02 -11.06 8.18
CA SER A 193 1.68 -12.32 8.58
C SER A 193 2.57 -12.14 9.83
N VAL A 194 2.02 -11.59 10.90
CA VAL A 194 2.80 -11.24 12.12
C VAL A 194 3.36 -12.44 12.88
N GLY A 195 2.82 -13.64 12.65
CA GLY A 195 3.37 -14.89 13.20
C GLY A 195 4.58 -15.44 12.46
N PHE A 196 5.08 -14.74 11.44
CA PHE A 196 6.26 -15.15 10.66
C PHE A 196 7.51 -15.25 11.53
N ALA A 197 8.37 -16.23 11.22
CA ALA A 197 9.64 -16.49 11.91
C ALA A 197 9.49 -16.51 13.45
N ASN A 198 8.54 -17.31 13.95
CA ASN A 198 8.24 -17.44 15.38
C ASN A 198 7.92 -16.12 16.08
N ASP A 199 6.97 -15.36 15.51
CA ASP A 199 6.51 -14.10 16.09
C ASP A 199 7.62 -13.01 16.14
N TRP A 200 8.59 -13.03 15.18
CA TRP A 200 9.73 -12.12 15.17
C TRP A 200 9.33 -10.64 15.31
N LEU A 201 8.26 -10.21 14.66
CA LEU A 201 7.79 -8.82 14.69
C LEU A 201 7.35 -8.36 16.10
N PHE A 202 6.96 -9.27 16.97
CA PHE A 202 6.58 -8.94 18.36
C PHE A 202 7.75 -8.41 19.18
N HIS A 203 8.94 -8.97 18.93
CA HIS A 203 10.17 -8.50 19.56
C HIS A 203 10.53 -7.10 19.07
N ASP A 204 10.45 -6.89 17.77
CA ASP A 204 10.78 -5.62 17.11
C ASP A 204 9.82 -4.48 17.57
N GLU A 205 8.51 -4.77 17.67
CA GLU A 205 7.53 -3.86 18.26
C GLU A 205 7.87 -3.53 19.72
N ALA A 206 8.22 -4.52 20.53
CA ALA A 206 8.53 -4.31 21.93
C ALA A 206 9.80 -3.48 22.14
N GLU A 207 10.80 -3.60 21.29
CA GLU A 207 12.00 -2.76 21.29
C GLU A 207 11.64 -1.33 20.87
N PHE A 208 10.88 -1.19 19.78
CA PHE A 208 10.40 0.10 19.32
C PHE A 208 9.62 0.83 20.42
N ALA A 209 8.66 0.18 21.09
CA ALA A 209 7.82 0.80 22.11
C ALA A 209 8.64 1.41 23.28
N ARG A 210 9.82 0.86 23.58
CA ARG A 210 10.73 1.38 24.61
C ARG A 210 11.66 2.48 24.11
N SER A 211 11.73 2.71 22.80
CA SER A 211 12.69 3.61 22.16
C SER A 211 12.34 5.09 22.32
N ALA A 212 13.32 5.95 22.08
CA ALA A 212 13.08 7.40 21.95
C ALA A 212 12.24 7.72 20.70
N ALA A 213 12.39 6.92 19.63
CA ALA A 213 11.66 7.09 18.39
C ALA A 213 10.15 6.89 18.58
N ALA A 214 9.73 5.93 19.43
CA ALA A 214 8.32 5.73 19.77
C ALA A 214 7.69 6.94 20.44
N ARG A 215 8.46 7.68 21.24
CA ARG A 215 7.97 8.91 21.90
C ARG A 215 7.84 10.11 20.96
N ALA A 216 8.56 10.09 19.85
CA ALA A 216 8.60 11.19 18.87
C ALA A 216 7.70 10.96 17.64
N VAL A 217 7.35 9.70 17.34
CA VAL A 217 6.57 9.37 16.15
C VAL A 217 5.12 9.81 16.28
N HIS A 218 4.58 10.34 15.19
CA HIS A 218 3.15 10.59 15.02
C HIS A 218 2.67 9.83 13.79
N ALA A 219 1.83 8.81 14.00
CA ALA A 219 1.35 7.96 12.92
C ALA A 219 -0.06 7.43 13.18
N ARG A 220 -0.71 7.02 12.10
CA ARG A 220 -1.98 6.30 12.14
C ARG A 220 -1.75 4.86 11.68
N VAL A 221 -2.14 3.89 12.47
CA VAL A 221 -1.89 2.47 12.20
C VAL A 221 -3.20 1.72 12.21
N PHE A 222 -3.57 1.19 11.06
CA PHE A 222 -4.74 0.33 10.91
C PHE A 222 -4.29 -1.10 10.67
N VAL A 223 -4.81 -2.01 11.48
CA VAL A 223 -4.58 -3.46 11.34
C VAL A 223 -5.93 -4.16 11.23
N SER A 224 -6.04 -5.12 10.35
CA SER A 224 -7.22 -5.99 10.24
C SER A 224 -6.82 -7.46 10.24
N GLY A 225 -7.78 -8.32 10.51
CA GLY A 225 -7.70 -9.76 10.32
C GLY A 225 -9.07 -10.29 9.94
N ALA A 226 -9.14 -11.50 9.37
CA ALA A 226 -10.39 -12.20 9.08
C ALA A 226 -10.66 -13.25 10.15
N ASP A 227 -11.92 -13.44 10.50
CA ASP A 227 -12.31 -14.44 11.50
C ASP A 227 -12.25 -15.89 10.95
N HIS A 228 -12.30 -16.07 9.62
CA HIS A 228 -12.11 -17.35 8.95
C HIS A 228 -10.68 -17.59 8.42
N GLU A 229 -9.70 -16.86 8.95
CA GLU A 229 -8.29 -17.19 8.71
C GLU A 229 -7.89 -18.53 9.35
N ARG A 230 -6.74 -19.06 8.94
CA ARG A 230 -6.15 -20.21 9.65
C ARG A 230 -6.00 -19.85 11.14
N PRO A 231 -6.39 -20.74 12.08
CA PRO A 231 -6.39 -20.41 13.50
C PRO A 231 -5.06 -19.88 14.03
N ALA A 232 -3.93 -20.40 13.55
CA ALA A 232 -2.60 -19.92 13.94
C ALA A 232 -2.35 -18.48 13.49
N SER A 233 -2.72 -18.13 12.26
CA SER A 233 -2.57 -16.77 11.71
C SER A 233 -3.48 -15.78 12.43
N PHE A 234 -4.75 -16.12 12.62
CA PHE A 234 -5.70 -15.29 13.35
C PHE A 234 -5.26 -15.09 14.80
N GLY A 235 -4.84 -16.17 15.47
CA GLY A 235 -4.33 -16.09 16.84
C GLY A 235 -3.08 -15.20 16.97
N ALA A 236 -2.16 -15.24 15.98
CA ALA A 236 -1.01 -14.33 15.96
C ALA A 236 -1.45 -12.87 15.81
N ILE A 237 -2.38 -12.56 14.90
CA ILE A 237 -2.90 -11.20 14.72
C ILE A 237 -3.58 -10.70 16.01
N GLN A 238 -4.36 -11.54 16.68
CA GLN A 238 -5.00 -11.17 17.95
C GLN A 238 -3.97 -10.89 19.06
N ARG A 239 -2.95 -11.73 19.20
CA ARG A 239 -1.85 -11.49 20.17
C ARG A 239 -1.11 -10.20 19.86
N PHE A 240 -0.80 -9.96 18.59
CA PHE A 240 -0.13 -8.74 18.15
C PHE A 240 -0.99 -7.49 18.45
N ASN A 241 -2.29 -7.54 18.16
CA ASN A 241 -3.21 -6.48 18.54
C ASN A 241 -3.23 -6.22 20.07
N ALA A 242 -3.20 -7.28 20.88
CA ALA A 242 -3.14 -7.13 22.32
C ALA A 242 -1.85 -6.45 22.78
N GLN A 243 -0.70 -6.81 22.17
CA GLN A 243 0.60 -6.21 22.46
C GLN A 243 0.65 -4.73 22.07
N MET A 244 0.22 -4.37 20.85
CA MET A 244 0.14 -2.97 20.38
C MET A 244 -0.71 -2.09 21.32
N ARG A 245 -1.79 -2.65 21.87
CA ARG A 245 -2.65 -1.95 22.84
C ARG A 245 -2.01 -1.82 24.23
N ALA A 246 -1.28 -2.83 24.65
CA ALA A 246 -0.57 -2.82 25.94
C ALA A 246 0.60 -1.82 25.93
N HIS A 247 1.29 -1.68 24.80
CA HIS A 247 2.41 -0.76 24.61
C HIS A 247 2.00 0.63 24.13
N ALA A 248 0.73 1.01 24.24
CA ALA A 248 0.13 2.23 23.71
C ALA A 248 1.12 3.41 23.57
N THR A 249 1.61 3.63 22.36
CA THR A 249 2.55 4.70 22.04
C THR A 249 1.79 6.01 21.85
N PRO A 250 2.07 7.09 22.61
CA PRO A 250 1.23 8.29 22.67
C PRO A 250 0.96 8.97 21.32
N GLY A 251 1.94 8.95 20.40
CA GLY A 251 1.81 9.56 19.06
C GLY A 251 1.19 8.63 18.03
N ILE A 252 0.92 7.37 18.37
CA ILE A 252 0.31 6.41 17.44
C ILE A 252 -1.19 6.30 17.69
N GLN A 253 -1.98 6.67 16.70
CA GLN A 253 -3.40 6.37 16.67
C GLN A 253 -3.57 4.97 16.06
N TYR A 254 -3.93 4.01 16.89
CA TYR A 254 -4.07 2.60 16.52
C TYR A 254 -5.52 2.17 16.40
N GLN A 255 -5.87 1.52 15.29
CA GLN A 255 -7.17 0.90 15.08
C GLN A 255 -7.00 -0.54 14.61
N TYR A 256 -7.73 -1.45 15.25
CA TYR A 256 -7.84 -2.86 14.85
C TYR A 256 -9.27 -3.21 14.45
N ARG A 257 -9.43 -4.02 13.40
CA ARG A 257 -10.72 -4.53 12.93
C ARG A 257 -10.64 -6.01 12.56
N ILE A 258 -11.69 -6.73 12.88
CA ILE A 258 -11.96 -8.05 12.32
C ILE A 258 -12.93 -7.86 11.16
N VAL A 259 -12.66 -8.49 10.04
CA VAL A 259 -13.55 -8.58 8.89
C VAL A 259 -14.30 -9.88 9.02
N ASP A 260 -15.57 -9.76 9.34
CA ASP A 260 -16.48 -10.85 9.67
C ASP A 260 -16.81 -11.68 8.43
N GLY A 261 -16.83 -13.01 8.56
CA GLY A 261 -17.14 -13.94 7.49
C GLY A 261 -16.09 -14.09 6.40
N GLU A 262 -14.91 -13.47 6.55
CA GLU A 262 -13.90 -13.46 5.51
C GLU A 262 -12.71 -14.39 5.80
N HIS A 263 -12.11 -14.84 4.70
CA HIS A 263 -10.84 -15.54 4.69
C HIS A 263 -9.67 -14.58 4.44
N HIS A 264 -8.44 -15.08 4.56
CA HIS A 264 -7.21 -14.32 4.45
C HIS A 264 -7.13 -13.34 3.26
N ALA A 265 -7.45 -13.81 2.05
CA ALA A 265 -7.37 -12.96 0.87
C ALA A 265 -8.62 -12.08 0.67
N GLY A 266 -9.78 -12.50 1.14
CA GLY A 266 -11.05 -11.79 1.00
C GLY A 266 -11.12 -10.49 1.80
N THR A 267 -10.32 -10.38 2.87
CA THR A 267 -10.28 -9.17 3.70
C THR A 267 -9.84 -7.91 2.96
N LYS A 268 -9.07 -8.02 1.87
CA LYS A 268 -8.35 -6.91 1.26
C LYS A 268 -9.24 -5.71 0.91
N GLY A 269 -10.39 -5.95 0.28
CA GLY A 269 -11.30 -4.89 -0.17
C GLY A 269 -11.78 -4.02 0.99
N GLU A 270 -12.32 -4.64 2.04
CA GLU A 270 -12.80 -3.93 3.24
C GLU A 270 -11.64 -3.32 4.03
N SER A 271 -10.54 -4.05 4.17
CA SER A 271 -9.37 -3.58 4.92
C SER A 271 -8.75 -2.34 4.30
N TYR A 272 -8.57 -2.30 2.98
CA TYR A 272 -8.05 -1.11 2.31
C TYR A 272 -9.06 0.03 2.34
N SER A 273 -10.36 -0.22 2.12
CA SER A 273 -11.39 0.81 2.21
C SER A 273 -11.44 1.46 3.59
N ARG A 274 -11.49 0.67 4.66
CA ARG A 274 -11.52 1.17 6.04
C ARG A 274 -10.19 1.76 6.49
N GLY A 275 -9.08 1.11 6.11
CA GLY A 275 -7.74 1.55 6.46
C GLY A 275 -7.39 2.90 5.83
N LEU A 276 -7.70 3.10 4.55
CA LEU A 276 -7.46 4.38 3.88
C LEU A 276 -8.34 5.50 4.43
N ARG A 277 -9.62 5.23 4.74
CA ARG A 277 -10.47 6.22 5.46
C ARG A 277 -9.87 6.60 6.81
N PHE A 278 -9.38 5.62 7.54
CA PHE A 278 -8.71 5.89 8.81
C PHE A 278 -7.41 6.66 8.58
N ALA A 279 -6.57 6.25 7.64
CA ALA A 279 -5.32 6.92 7.31
C ALA A 279 -5.54 8.39 6.94
N PHE A 280 -6.51 8.69 6.10
CA PHE A 280 -6.76 10.03 5.58
C PHE A 280 -7.69 10.90 6.43
N ALA A 281 -8.22 10.40 7.54
CA ALA A 281 -9.12 11.18 8.39
C ALA A 281 -8.61 12.58 8.80
N PRO A 282 -7.28 12.82 9.00
CA PRO A 282 -6.78 14.16 9.30
C PRO A 282 -6.84 15.14 8.12
N LEU A 283 -6.91 14.63 6.88
CA LEU A 283 -6.91 15.44 5.65
C LEU A 283 -8.32 15.70 5.11
N VAL A 284 -9.33 15.09 5.72
CA VAL A 284 -10.72 15.26 5.34
C VAL A 284 -11.40 16.18 6.35
N SER A 285 -12.00 17.26 5.86
CA SER A 285 -12.78 18.14 6.74
C SER A 285 -13.94 17.38 7.35
N PRO A 286 -14.19 17.49 8.67
CA PRO A 286 -15.36 16.88 9.27
C PRO A 286 -16.61 17.45 8.59
N GLU A 287 -17.48 16.58 8.07
CA GLU A 287 -18.79 17.02 7.60
C GLU A 287 -19.49 17.77 8.74
N LYS A 288 -19.91 18.98 8.47
CA LYS A 288 -20.84 19.67 9.37
C LYS A 288 -22.15 18.85 9.34
N LYS A 289 -22.35 18.03 10.38
CA LYS A 289 -23.61 17.35 10.63
C LYS A 289 -24.74 18.36 10.86
#